data_b5c37f9055ec5858f300cb45167abbc5
#
_entry.id   b5c37f9055ec5858f300cb45167abbc5
#
_cell.length_a   1.000
_cell.length_b   1.000
_cell.length_c   1.000
_cell.angle_alpha   90.00
_cell.angle_beta   90.00
_cell.angle_gamma   90.00
#
_symmetry.space_group_name_H-M   'P 1'
#
loop_
_entity.id
_entity.type
_entity.pdbx_description
1 polymer ?
#
loop_
_entity_poly.entity_id
_entity_poly.type
_entity_poly.pdbx_seq_one_letter_code
_entity_poly.pdbx_strand_id
1 'polypeptide(L)'
;MKPAAVILGIAFAGALGQAHSDGWNQFRGPNGSGVAKDGKPPVELDAARLAWKTALPPGLSSPVLSGERVFLTGLAKGRLVTLAVDKADGKIAWQRPAPKVELEKVHKASHPAAPSVLVAQNRVFTYFGSYGLICHDHDGRELWKKPIPTPKSLYGMSTSPILHGEHLILVLDNDANLPGSRLSQSKIVAFDKTNGEIAWEIPRPFHRSGWSTPMIWEHNEGTELVVLGNGRISGYDMKTGTQKWFVPGFSRETISTPVAGKNILYASSSKLGGGADIRVDPLPFWEAVNRFDQNGDEKIERKEMTGHFTFPIRPELPPGHPGFGIPLPKDERRRQ
;
A
#
# COMPACT_ATOMS: atom_id res chain seq x y z
N MET A 1 44.52 11.78 56.67
CA MET A 1 43.36 12.15 55.84
C MET A 1 43.75 11.98 54.37
N LYS A 2 43.17 10.99 53.66
CA LYS A 2 43.42 10.76 52.29
C LYS A 2 42.26 11.43 51.49
N PRO A 3 42.52 12.12 50.35
CA PRO A 3 41.46 12.73 49.58
C PRO A 3 40.74 11.64 48.75
N ALA A 4 39.40 11.67 48.79
CA ALA A 4 38.55 10.83 47.95
C ALA A 4 38.50 11.42 46.53
N ALA A 5 38.82 10.62 45.55
CA ALA A 5 38.65 10.97 44.14
C ALA A 5 37.17 10.76 43.72
N VAL A 6 36.52 11.84 43.32
CA VAL A 6 35.18 11.81 42.70
C VAL A 6 35.37 11.53 41.22
N ILE A 7 34.95 10.35 40.76
CA ILE A 7 34.89 10.02 39.32
C ILE A 7 33.53 10.49 38.79
N LEU A 8 33.56 11.58 38.02
CA LEU A 8 32.40 12.09 37.32
C LEU A 8 32.22 11.26 36.03
N GLY A 9 31.30 10.30 36.05
CA GLY A 9 30.93 9.54 34.86
C GLY A 9 30.03 10.37 33.94
N ILE A 10 30.58 10.84 32.82
CA ILE A 10 29.80 11.45 31.74
C ILE A 10 29.15 10.31 30.95
N ALA A 11 27.85 10.09 31.16
CA ALA A 11 27.06 9.24 30.30
C ALA A 11 26.83 9.97 28.97
N PHE A 12 27.55 9.58 27.93
CA PHE A 12 27.20 9.93 26.57
C PHE A 12 25.91 9.19 26.21
N ALA A 13 24.76 9.87 26.30
CA ALA A 13 23.55 9.44 25.61
C ALA A 13 23.78 9.66 24.12
N GLY A 14 24.34 8.64 23.47
CA GLY A 14 24.40 8.60 22.03
C GLY A 14 22.97 8.65 21.48
N ALA A 15 22.61 9.75 20.85
CA ALA A 15 21.45 9.77 19.97
C ALA A 15 21.69 8.68 18.92
N LEU A 16 20.94 7.58 19.00
CA LEU A 16 20.83 6.59 17.95
C LEU A 16 20.12 7.28 16.78
N GLY A 17 20.89 8.05 16.00
CA GLY A 17 20.47 8.50 14.70
C GLY A 17 20.09 7.25 13.91
N GLN A 18 18.84 7.16 13.50
CA GLN A 18 18.42 6.11 12.60
C GLN A 18 19.30 6.22 11.35
N ALA A 19 20.13 5.21 11.13
CA ALA A 19 20.85 5.05 9.88
C ALA A 19 19.77 4.82 8.80
N HIS A 20 19.30 5.89 8.18
CA HIS A 20 18.60 5.80 6.91
C HIS A 20 19.63 5.18 5.96
N SER A 21 19.40 3.92 5.57
CA SER A 21 20.22 3.32 4.54
C SER A 21 20.03 4.16 3.28
N ASP A 22 21.09 4.78 2.79
CA ASP A 22 21.09 5.62 1.58
C ASP A 22 20.78 4.81 0.30
N GLY A 23 20.38 3.56 0.43
CA GLY A 23 20.06 2.64 -0.64
C GLY A 23 18.60 2.65 -1.05
N TRP A 24 18.31 2.13 -2.26
CA TRP A 24 16.97 1.89 -2.80
C TRP A 24 16.35 0.63 -2.19
N ASN A 25 16.18 0.60 -0.88
CA ASN A 25 15.94 -0.59 -0.05
C ASN A 25 14.47 -0.92 0.21
N GLN A 26 13.55 -0.17 -0.37
CA GLN A 26 12.10 -0.37 -0.27
C GLN A 26 11.37 0.18 -1.50
N PHE A 27 10.06 -0.01 -1.57
CA PHE A 27 9.22 0.56 -2.62
C PHE A 27 9.45 2.08 -2.74
N ARG A 28 9.81 2.56 -3.94
CA ARG A 28 10.16 3.95 -4.24
C ARG A 28 11.37 4.50 -3.48
N GLY A 29 12.26 3.64 -3.00
CA GLY A 29 13.50 4.04 -2.32
C GLY A 29 13.30 4.65 -0.94
N PRO A 30 14.26 5.45 -0.45
CA PRO A 30 14.24 5.97 0.91
C PRO A 30 12.92 6.67 1.24
N ASN A 31 12.22 6.16 2.25
CA ASN A 31 10.93 6.64 2.74
C ASN A 31 9.88 6.86 1.62
N GLY A 32 9.90 6.05 0.59
CA GLY A 32 8.96 6.14 -0.53
C GLY A 32 9.08 7.43 -1.38
N SER A 33 10.19 8.16 -1.25
CA SER A 33 10.37 9.48 -1.86
C SER A 33 10.46 9.46 -3.39
N GLY A 34 10.86 8.34 -3.99
CA GLY A 34 11.17 8.26 -5.42
C GLY A 34 12.46 8.96 -5.81
N VAL A 35 13.30 9.34 -4.85
CA VAL A 35 14.55 10.12 -5.08
C VAL A 35 15.76 9.27 -4.70
N ALA A 36 16.69 9.09 -5.64
CA ALA A 36 18.02 8.57 -5.41
C ALA A 36 18.99 9.76 -5.36
N LYS A 37 19.49 10.11 -4.17
CA LYS A 37 20.29 11.33 -3.96
C LYS A 37 21.56 11.36 -4.83
N ASP A 38 22.21 10.21 -5.00
CA ASP A 38 23.47 10.09 -5.76
C ASP A 38 23.26 9.44 -7.14
N GLY A 39 22.00 9.27 -7.55
CA GLY A 39 21.66 8.66 -8.83
C GLY A 39 22.04 9.56 -10.00
N LYS A 40 22.84 9.01 -10.92
CA LYS A 40 23.19 9.65 -12.21
C LYS A 40 22.69 8.75 -13.34
N PRO A 41 21.37 8.67 -13.57
CA PRO A 41 20.85 7.84 -14.64
C PRO A 41 21.33 8.37 -15.99
N PRO A 42 21.60 7.50 -16.98
CA PRO A 42 21.92 7.94 -18.32
C PRO A 42 20.72 8.68 -18.93
N VAL A 43 21.00 9.75 -19.65
CA VAL A 43 19.97 10.53 -20.38
C VAL A 43 19.44 9.74 -21.57
N GLU A 44 20.31 8.96 -22.21
CA GLU A 44 19.96 8.08 -23.32
C GLU A 44 20.11 6.63 -22.92
N LEU A 45 19.10 5.83 -23.24
CA LEU A 45 19.07 4.39 -23.00
C LEU A 45 19.11 3.68 -24.37
N ASP A 46 20.25 3.09 -24.69
CA ASP A 46 20.46 2.29 -25.88
C ASP A 46 20.95 0.87 -25.53
N ALA A 47 21.00 0.00 -26.53
CA ALA A 47 21.43 -1.38 -26.32
C ALA A 47 22.89 -1.50 -25.87
N ALA A 48 23.75 -0.52 -26.19
CA ALA A 48 25.17 -0.53 -25.80
C ALA A 48 25.37 -0.25 -24.30
N ARG A 49 24.36 0.34 -23.66
CA ARG A 49 24.36 0.64 -22.22
C ARG A 49 23.66 -0.42 -21.38
N LEU A 50 23.14 -1.48 -22.02
CA LEU A 50 22.52 -2.61 -21.34
C LEU A 50 23.60 -3.46 -20.66
N ALA A 51 23.65 -3.43 -19.31
CA ALA A 51 24.59 -4.25 -18.56
C ALA A 51 24.24 -5.75 -18.64
N TRP A 52 22.97 -6.07 -18.46
CA TRP A 52 22.44 -7.43 -18.54
C TRP A 52 20.92 -7.44 -18.70
N LYS A 53 20.36 -8.59 -19.08
CA LYS A 53 18.92 -8.84 -19.19
C LYS A 53 18.62 -10.24 -18.72
N THR A 54 17.74 -10.38 -17.74
CA THR A 54 17.37 -11.68 -17.14
C THR A 54 15.87 -11.89 -17.20
N ALA A 55 15.46 -13.10 -17.64
CA ALA A 55 14.07 -13.52 -17.56
C ALA A 55 13.74 -13.90 -16.12
N LEU A 56 12.70 -13.30 -15.56
CA LEU A 56 12.25 -13.53 -14.20
C LEU A 56 10.81 -14.07 -14.19
N PRO A 57 10.41 -14.77 -13.10
CA PRO A 57 9.01 -15.10 -12.90
C PRO A 57 8.12 -13.86 -12.94
N PRO A 58 6.90 -13.93 -13.53
CA PRO A 58 5.98 -12.79 -13.57
C PRO A 58 5.70 -12.21 -12.18
N GLY A 59 5.62 -10.89 -12.09
CA GLY A 59 5.34 -10.12 -10.88
C GLY A 59 5.22 -8.64 -11.21
N LEU A 60 4.73 -7.85 -10.27
CA LEU A 60 4.61 -6.39 -10.40
C LEU A 60 5.38 -5.63 -9.32
N SER A 61 6.19 -6.33 -8.52
CA SER A 61 7.03 -5.64 -7.53
C SER A 61 8.05 -4.73 -8.19
N SER A 62 8.31 -3.59 -7.57
CA SER A 62 9.47 -2.78 -7.94
C SER A 62 10.77 -3.45 -7.48
N PRO A 63 11.85 -3.32 -8.26
CA PRO A 63 13.15 -3.80 -7.81
C PRO A 63 13.64 -2.99 -6.60
N VAL A 64 14.24 -3.69 -5.65
CA VAL A 64 14.84 -3.13 -4.44
C VAL A 64 16.31 -3.50 -4.42
N LEU A 65 17.16 -2.52 -4.12
CA LEU A 65 18.61 -2.63 -4.16
C LEU A 65 19.18 -2.65 -2.75
N SER A 66 20.03 -3.63 -2.45
CA SER A 66 20.80 -3.65 -1.22
C SER A 66 22.11 -4.42 -1.43
N GLY A 67 23.23 -3.76 -1.15
CA GLY A 67 24.55 -4.29 -1.46
C GLY A 67 24.69 -4.64 -2.95
N GLU A 68 25.17 -5.82 -3.24
CA GLU A 68 25.36 -6.32 -4.61
C GLU A 68 24.14 -7.09 -5.15
N ARG A 69 22.96 -6.91 -4.56
CA ARG A 69 21.75 -7.66 -4.91
C ARG A 69 20.58 -6.76 -5.29
N VAL A 70 19.76 -7.28 -6.21
CA VAL A 70 18.43 -6.76 -6.57
C VAL A 70 17.40 -7.76 -6.07
N PHE A 71 16.45 -7.32 -5.28
CA PHE A 71 15.40 -8.16 -4.71
C PHE A 71 14.04 -7.85 -5.33
N LEU A 72 13.27 -8.91 -5.61
CA LEU A 72 11.95 -8.82 -6.22
C LEU A 72 11.03 -9.93 -5.69
N THR A 73 9.76 -9.82 -6.05
CA THR A 73 8.77 -10.89 -5.91
C THR A 73 8.29 -11.38 -7.27
N GLY A 74 7.79 -12.60 -7.32
CA GLY A 74 7.25 -13.19 -8.55
C GLY A 74 6.34 -14.38 -8.28
N LEU A 75 5.80 -14.94 -9.36
CA LEU A 75 4.99 -16.16 -9.34
C LEU A 75 5.65 -17.21 -10.24
N ALA A 76 6.24 -18.25 -9.64
CA ALA A 76 6.92 -19.34 -10.33
C ALA A 76 6.16 -20.64 -10.15
N LYS A 77 5.74 -21.28 -11.23
CA LYS A 77 5.03 -22.59 -11.20
C LYS A 77 3.85 -22.59 -10.21
N GLY A 78 3.06 -21.52 -10.21
CA GLY A 78 1.89 -21.38 -9.32
C GLY A 78 2.22 -21.08 -7.85
N ARG A 79 3.47 -20.76 -7.52
CA ARG A 79 3.91 -20.39 -6.16
C ARG A 79 4.49 -18.98 -6.13
N LEU A 80 4.13 -18.22 -5.12
CA LEU A 80 4.75 -16.94 -4.81
C LEU A 80 6.21 -17.17 -4.45
N VAL A 81 7.10 -16.33 -4.95
CA VAL A 81 8.55 -16.44 -4.71
C VAL A 81 9.16 -15.08 -4.39
N THR A 82 10.14 -15.10 -3.50
CA THR A 82 11.10 -14.00 -3.31
C THR A 82 12.37 -14.34 -4.06
N LEU A 83 12.96 -13.37 -4.74
CA LEU A 83 14.14 -13.54 -5.59
C LEU A 83 15.23 -12.57 -5.18
N ALA A 84 16.48 -13.02 -5.31
CA ALA A 84 17.64 -12.14 -5.35
C ALA A 84 18.41 -12.37 -6.65
N VAL A 85 18.78 -11.27 -7.30
CA VAL A 85 19.53 -11.24 -8.55
C VAL A 85 20.84 -10.51 -8.30
N ASP A 86 21.96 -11.02 -8.78
CA ASP A 86 23.24 -10.34 -8.69
C ASP A 86 23.26 -9.10 -9.58
N LYS A 87 23.62 -7.96 -9.00
CA LYS A 87 23.62 -6.68 -9.68
C LYS A 87 24.68 -6.62 -10.80
N ALA A 88 25.78 -7.36 -10.65
CA ALA A 88 26.90 -7.34 -11.57
C ALA A 88 26.59 -8.02 -12.91
N ASP A 89 25.93 -9.18 -12.90
CA ASP A 89 25.72 -10.02 -14.09
C ASP A 89 24.27 -10.44 -14.33
N GLY A 90 23.36 -10.07 -13.43
CA GLY A 90 21.95 -10.37 -13.56
C GLY A 90 21.58 -11.83 -13.28
N LYS A 91 22.48 -12.66 -12.79
CA LYS A 91 22.15 -14.03 -12.44
C LYS A 91 21.26 -14.11 -11.21
N ILE A 92 20.31 -15.04 -11.21
CA ILE A 92 19.49 -15.32 -10.03
C ILE A 92 20.37 -16.01 -9.00
N ALA A 93 20.71 -15.27 -7.93
CA ALA A 93 21.50 -15.79 -6.83
C ALA A 93 20.71 -16.79 -6.00
N TRP A 94 19.45 -16.49 -5.75
CA TRP A 94 18.53 -17.42 -5.11
C TRP A 94 17.08 -17.08 -5.42
N GLN A 95 16.21 -18.09 -5.28
CA GLN A 95 14.76 -17.99 -5.38
C GLN A 95 14.15 -18.84 -4.26
N ARG A 96 13.30 -18.24 -3.44
CA ARG A 96 12.66 -18.91 -2.31
C ARG A 96 11.15 -18.89 -2.46
N PRO A 97 10.51 -20.07 -2.55
CA PRO A 97 9.06 -20.16 -2.63
C PRO A 97 8.42 -19.90 -1.26
N ALA A 98 7.36 -19.11 -1.23
CA ALA A 98 6.48 -19.01 -0.08
C ALA A 98 5.78 -20.36 0.19
N PRO A 99 5.24 -20.62 1.37
CA PRO A 99 4.35 -21.75 1.61
C PRO A 99 3.25 -21.85 0.56
N LYS A 100 2.83 -23.05 0.22
CA LYS A 100 1.74 -23.26 -0.74
C LYS A 100 0.43 -22.80 -0.13
N VAL A 101 -0.26 -21.90 -0.81
CA VAL A 101 -1.57 -21.35 -0.42
C VAL A 101 -2.45 -21.21 -1.65
N GLU A 102 -3.74 -21.06 -1.44
CA GLU A 102 -4.64 -20.57 -2.47
C GLU A 102 -4.32 -19.09 -2.75
N LEU A 103 -4.17 -18.76 -4.02
CA LEU A 103 -3.87 -17.37 -4.40
C LEU A 103 -5.13 -16.51 -4.35
N GLU A 104 -4.98 -15.29 -3.84
CA GLU A 104 -6.05 -14.30 -3.90
C GLU A 104 -6.49 -14.04 -5.35
N LYS A 105 -7.79 -13.82 -5.52
CA LYS A 105 -8.33 -13.38 -6.80
C LYS A 105 -7.97 -11.92 -7.02
N VAL A 106 -7.19 -11.64 -8.06
CA VAL A 106 -6.78 -10.28 -8.40
C VAL A 106 -7.40 -9.86 -9.73
N HIS A 107 -7.60 -8.55 -9.88
CA HIS A 107 -8.01 -7.99 -11.17
C HIS A 107 -6.88 -8.17 -12.20
N LYS A 108 -7.22 -8.27 -13.49
CA LYS A 108 -6.27 -8.43 -14.60
C LYS A 108 -5.16 -7.37 -14.70
N ALA A 109 -5.38 -6.20 -14.10
CA ALA A 109 -4.38 -5.12 -14.01
C ALA A 109 -3.46 -5.25 -12.79
N SER A 110 -3.58 -6.31 -11.99
CA SER A 110 -2.78 -6.56 -10.79
C SER A 110 -2.18 -7.96 -10.82
N HIS A 111 -1.41 -8.29 -9.78
CA HIS A 111 -0.73 -9.58 -9.67
C HIS A 111 -0.60 -9.99 -8.20
N PRO A 112 -0.68 -11.29 -7.84
CA PRO A 112 -0.49 -11.74 -6.44
C PRO A 112 0.91 -11.44 -5.88
N ALA A 113 1.90 -11.21 -6.75
CA ALA A 113 3.24 -10.76 -6.42
C ALA A 113 3.42 -9.27 -6.79
N ALA A 114 2.52 -8.40 -6.32
CA ALA A 114 2.58 -6.96 -6.54
C ALA A 114 3.34 -6.20 -5.44
N PRO A 115 3.23 -6.55 -4.14
CA PRO A 115 4.01 -5.86 -3.12
C PRO A 115 5.51 -5.99 -3.33
N SER A 116 6.24 -4.89 -3.14
CA SER A 116 7.70 -4.87 -3.20
C SER A 116 8.30 -5.32 -1.87
N VAL A 117 9.49 -5.89 -1.94
CA VAL A 117 10.23 -6.26 -0.73
C VAL A 117 10.72 -5.01 0.01
N LEU A 118 11.07 -5.18 1.27
CA LEU A 118 11.83 -4.22 2.06
C LEU A 118 13.11 -4.90 2.52
N VAL A 119 14.23 -4.21 2.43
CA VAL A 119 15.52 -4.72 2.91
C VAL A 119 16.09 -3.81 3.98
N ALA A 120 16.46 -4.38 5.12
CA ALA A 120 17.11 -3.66 6.20
C ALA A 120 18.00 -4.59 7.04
N GLN A 121 19.20 -4.13 7.40
CA GLN A 121 20.09 -4.84 8.31
C GLN A 121 20.30 -6.34 7.97
N ASN A 122 20.66 -6.66 6.75
CA ASN A 122 20.81 -8.06 6.28
C ASN A 122 19.52 -8.90 6.32
N ARG A 123 18.35 -8.28 6.32
CA ARG A 123 17.04 -8.94 6.29
C ARG A 123 16.22 -8.50 5.09
N VAL A 124 15.57 -9.45 4.45
CA VAL A 124 14.68 -9.25 3.30
C VAL A 124 13.27 -9.60 3.75
N PHE A 125 12.43 -8.59 3.89
CA PHE A 125 11.03 -8.73 4.30
C PHE A 125 10.14 -8.72 3.06
N THR A 126 9.34 -9.75 2.92
CA THR A 126 8.40 -9.90 1.82
C THR A 126 6.99 -10.06 2.35
N TYR A 127 6.07 -9.29 1.80
CA TYR A 127 4.64 -9.46 2.04
C TYR A 127 3.96 -10.00 0.78
N PHE A 128 3.13 -11.01 0.96
CA PHE A 128 2.22 -11.55 -0.06
C PHE A 128 0.80 -11.51 0.49
N GLY A 129 -0.14 -10.87 -0.20
CA GLY A 129 -1.54 -10.81 0.22
C GLY A 129 -2.16 -12.18 0.49
N SER A 130 -1.80 -13.18 -0.31
CA SER A 130 -2.29 -14.55 -0.17
C SER A 130 -1.66 -15.36 0.97
N TYR A 131 -0.57 -14.88 1.58
CA TYR A 131 0.11 -15.64 2.64
C TYR A 131 0.36 -14.83 3.91
N GLY A 132 0.91 -13.62 3.77
CA GLY A 132 1.42 -12.83 4.88
C GLY A 132 2.90 -12.47 4.71
N LEU A 133 3.62 -12.37 5.81
CA LEU A 133 5.01 -11.94 5.86
C LEU A 133 5.99 -13.12 5.88
N ILE A 134 7.13 -12.93 5.22
CA ILE A 134 8.28 -13.83 5.26
C ILE A 134 9.54 -12.98 5.38
N CYS A 135 10.42 -13.36 6.27
CA CYS A 135 11.75 -12.75 6.42
C CYS A 135 12.83 -13.76 6.04
N HIS A 136 13.70 -13.36 5.13
CA HIS A 136 14.92 -14.07 4.80
C HIS A 136 16.16 -13.24 5.18
N ASP A 137 17.33 -13.88 5.32
CA ASP A 137 18.58 -13.13 5.24
C ASP A 137 18.95 -12.82 3.77
N HIS A 138 20.04 -12.09 3.53
CA HIS A 138 20.49 -11.75 2.18
C HIS A 138 20.85 -12.98 1.32
N ASP A 139 21.17 -14.12 1.93
CA ASP A 139 21.50 -15.38 1.26
C ASP A 139 20.28 -16.27 1.04
N GLY A 140 19.10 -15.78 1.42
CA GLY A 140 17.84 -16.44 1.20
C GLY A 140 17.52 -17.55 2.21
N ARG A 141 18.19 -17.60 3.36
CA ARG A 141 17.77 -18.46 4.45
C ARG A 141 16.55 -17.86 5.14
N GLU A 142 15.46 -18.63 5.29
CA GLU A 142 14.28 -18.20 6.03
C GLU A 142 14.65 -17.99 7.51
N LEU A 143 14.36 -16.80 8.03
CA LEU A 143 14.56 -16.45 9.44
C LEU A 143 13.27 -16.63 10.22
N TRP A 144 12.16 -16.13 9.68
CA TRP A 144 10.83 -16.32 10.22
C TRP A 144 9.77 -16.10 9.15
N LYS A 145 8.55 -16.54 9.43
CA LYS A 145 7.36 -16.29 8.61
C LYS A 145 6.13 -16.14 9.47
N LYS A 146 5.19 -15.31 9.04
CA LYS A 146 3.94 -14.99 9.74
C LYS A 146 2.77 -15.08 8.76
N PRO A 147 1.94 -16.10 8.83
CA PRO A 147 0.68 -16.14 8.09
C PRO A 147 -0.23 -14.99 8.53
N ILE A 148 -0.85 -14.32 7.55
CA ILE A 148 -1.82 -13.25 7.77
C ILE A 148 -3.05 -13.61 6.93
N PRO A 149 -4.28 -13.57 7.47
CA PRO A 149 -5.48 -13.79 6.69
C PRO A 149 -5.53 -12.85 5.49
N THR A 150 -5.79 -13.39 4.30
CA THR A 150 -5.86 -12.62 3.05
C THR A 150 -6.94 -11.55 3.14
N PRO A 151 -6.60 -10.26 3.06
CA PRO A 151 -7.60 -9.20 3.03
C PRO A 151 -8.46 -9.31 1.78
N LYS A 152 -9.75 -9.05 1.92
CA LYS A 152 -10.63 -8.92 0.77
C LYS A 152 -10.34 -7.61 0.06
N SER A 153 -9.89 -7.68 -1.18
CA SER A 153 -9.54 -6.52 -2.00
C SER A 153 -10.04 -6.69 -3.43
N LEU A 154 -10.49 -5.60 -4.05
CA LEU A 154 -10.99 -5.62 -5.44
C LEU A 154 -9.87 -5.97 -6.44
N TYR A 155 -8.66 -5.46 -6.21
CA TYR A 155 -7.52 -5.64 -7.12
C TYR A 155 -6.43 -6.56 -6.56
N GLY A 156 -6.61 -7.11 -5.36
CA GLY A 156 -5.55 -7.78 -4.61
C GLY A 156 -4.70 -6.80 -3.80
N MET A 157 -3.71 -7.31 -3.08
CA MET A 157 -2.86 -6.51 -2.21
C MET A 157 -1.62 -6.04 -2.96
N SER A 158 -1.32 -4.71 -2.90
CA SER A 158 -0.10 -4.15 -3.49
C SER A 158 0.64 -3.18 -2.58
N THR A 159 0.08 -2.89 -1.41
CA THR A 159 0.79 -2.12 -0.37
C THR A 159 2.07 -2.85 0.03
N SER A 160 3.18 -2.13 0.04
CA SER A 160 4.49 -2.67 0.43
C SER A 160 4.78 -2.37 1.91
N PRO A 161 5.52 -3.24 2.62
CA PRO A 161 5.94 -2.96 3.98
C PRO A 161 6.96 -1.81 4.03
N ILE A 162 6.95 -1.08 5.15
CA ILE A 162 7.98 -0.10 5.50
C ILE A 162 8.57 -0.44 6.86
N LEU A 163 9.74 0.11 7.18
CA LEU A 163 10.38 -0.06 8.48
C LEU A 163 10.54 1.27 9.19
N HIS A 164 10.20 1.31 10.49
CA HIS A 164 10.53 2.40 11.38
C HIS A 164 11.02 1.85 12.73
N GLY A 165 12.28 2.11 13.07
CA GLY A 165 12.92 1.54 14.26
C GLY A 165 12.95 0.01 14.21
N GLU A 166 12.32 -0.62 15.20
CA GLU A 166 12.20 -2.07 15.30
C GLU A 166 10.93 -2.63 14.65
N HIS A 167 10.07 -1.76 14.09
CA HIS A 167 8.76 -2.15 13.61
C HIS A 167 8.66 -2.19 12.08
N LEU A 168 8.29 -3.35 11.57
CA LEU A 168 7.83 -3.55 10.19
C LEU A 168 6.35 -3.18 10.12
N ILE A 169 6.00 -2.13 9.39
CA ILE A 169 4.65 -1.58 9.33
C ILE A 169 3.98 -1.95 8.01
N LEU A 170 2.75 -2.42 8.09
CA LEU A 170 1.95 -2.84 6.95
C LEU A 170 0.52 -2.30 7.06
N VAL A 171 0.01 -1.72 5.98
CA VAL A 171 -1.40 -1.33 5.85
C VAL A 171 -2.17 -2.51 5.28
N LEU A 172 -3.14 -3.01 6.02
CA LEU A 172 -4.02 -4.12 5.66
C LEU A 172 -5.45 -3.58 5.47
N ASP A 173 -5.65 -2.79 4.43
CA ASP A 173 -7.00 -2.34 4.07
C ASP A 173 -7.81 -3.50 3.51
N ASN A 174 -9.07 -3.61 3.95
CA ASN A 174 -9.88 -4.81 3.76
C ASN A 174 -11.36 -4.44 3.49
N ASP A 175 -11.92 -4.96 2.42
CA ASP A 175 -13.32 -4.76 2.06
C ASP A 175 -14.29 -5.66 2.83
N ALA A 176 -13.79 -6.63 3.60
CA ALA A 176 -14.63 -7.43 4.49
C ALA A 176 -15.21 -6.57 5.63
N ASN A 177 -16.46 -6.81 5.94
CA ASN A 177 -17.12 -6.14 7.06
C ASN A 177 -16.76 -6.78 8.40
N LEU A 178 -16.76 -5.98 9.45
CA LEU A 178 -16.85 -6.48 10.81
C LEU A 178 -18.21 -7.18 11.02
N PRO A 179 -18.28 -8.23 11.84
CA PRO A 179 -19.53 -8.94 12.11
C PRO A 179 -20.66 -7.97 12.53
N GLY A 180 -21.82 -8.10 11.91
CA GLY A 180 -23.00 -7.28 12.22
C GLY A 180 -22.87 -5.79 11.89
N SER A 181 -21.86 -5.38 11.12
CA SER A 181 -21.54 -3.98 10.86
C SER A 181 -21.31 -3.70 9.37
N ARG A 182 -21.42 -2.42 9.00
CA ARG A 182 -20.94 -1.91 7.70
C ARG A 182 -19.49 -1.41 7.76
N LEU A 183 -18.89 -1.40 8.94
CA LEU A 183 -17.50 -1.03 9.14
C LEU A 183 -16.57 -2.13 8.60
N SER A 184 -15.39 -1.76 8.16
CA SER A 184 -14.44 -2.71 7.56
C SER A 184 -13.48 -3.32 8.59
N GLN A 185 -12.84 -4.41 8.19
CA GLN A 185 -11.75 -5.03 8.94
C GLN A 185 -10.38 -4.40 8.65
N SER A 186 -10.35 -3.23 8.01
CA SER A 186 -9.11 -2.52 7.70
C SER A 186 -8.32 -2.16 8.95
N LYS A 187 -7.00 -2.26 8.87
CA LYS A 187 -6.10 -1.93 9.98
C LYS A 187 -4.69 -1.60 9.48
N ILE A 188 -3.90 -0.95 10.33
CA ILE A 188 -2.46 -0.89 10.22
C ILE A 188 -1.89 -1.84 11.27
N VAL A 189 -0.86 -2.58 10.92
CA VAL A 189 -0.21 -3.52 11.83
C VAL A 189 1.28 -3.25 11.82
N ALA A 190 1.87 -3.18 13.00
CA ALA A 190 3.31 -3.20 13.17
C ALA A 190 3.74 -4.54 13.73
N PHE A 191 4.76 -5.10 13.14
CA PHE A 191 5.37 -6.36 13.54
C PHE A 191 6.79 -6.09 14.02
N ASP A 192 7.23 -6.82 15.03
CA ASP A 192 8.63 -6.86 15.40
C ASP A 192 9.45 -7.45 14.24
N LYS A 193 10.42 -6.70 13.76
CA LYS A 193 11.24 -7.10 12.60
C LYS A 193 12.08 -8.35 12.85
N THR A 194 12.31 -8.72 14.12
CA THR A 194 13.20 -9.84 14.49
C THR A 194 12.51 -11.19 14.45
N ASN A 195 11.21 -11.23 14.77
CA ASN A 195 10.44 -12.48 14.92
C ASN A 195 9.07 -12.48 14.22
N GLY A 196 8.60 -11.34 13.71
CA GLY A 196 7.30 -11.22 13.03
C GLY A 196 6.10 -11.20 13.98
N GLU A 197 6.30 -11.05 15.28
CA GLU A 197 5.20 -10.92 16.23
C GLU A 197 4.57 -9.53 16.13
N ILE A 198 3.25 -9.46 16.41
CA ILE A 198 2.52 -8.19 16.35
C ILE A 198 2.92 -7.35 17.57
N ALA A 199 3.48 -6.17 17.29
CA ALA A 199 3.81 -5.19 18.31
C ALA A 199 2.59 -4.30 18.65
N TRP A 200 1.86 -3.86 17.63
CA TRP A 200 0.61 -3.09 17.78
C TRP A 200 -0.26 -3.14 16.51
N GLU A 201 -1.55 -2.86 16.69
CA GLU A 201 -2.52 -2.74 15.61
C GLU A 201 -3.35 -1.46 15.78
N ILE A 202 -3.68 -0.80 14.67
CA ILE A 202 -4.56 0.36 14.63
C ILE A 202 -5.76 0.03 13.74
N PRO A 203 -6.97 -0.13 14.29
CA PRO A 203 -8.17 -0.32 13.49
C PRO A 203 -8.46 0.90 12.59
N ARG A 204 -8.85 0.64 11.36
CA ARG A 204 -9.26 1.65 10.37
C ARG A 204 -10.65 1.32 9.81
N PRO A 205 -11.70 1.26 10.61
CA PRO A 205 -12.98 0.67 10.24
C PRO A 205 -13.74 1.46 9.14
N PHE A 206 -13.38 2.70 8.91
CA PHE A 206 -13.96 3.54 7.86
C PHE A 206 -13.20 3.48 6.52
N HIS A 207 -12.13 2.69 6.45
CA HIS A 207 -11.34 2.51 5.24
C HIS A 207 -11.71 1.21 4.55
N ARG A 208 -11.57 1.19 3.23
CA ARG A 208 -11.74 0.03 2.35
C ARG A 208 -10.45 -0.17 1.58
N SER A 209 -10.44 -1.10 0.64
CA SER A 209 -9.26 -1.34 -0.20
C SER A 209 -8.59 -0.05 -0.63
N GLY A 210 -7.33 0.06 -0.30
CA GLY A 210 -6.37 1.05 -0.75
C GLY A 210 -5.06 0.34 -1.07
N TRP A 211 -4.27 0.93 -1.95
CA TRP A 211 -3.04 0.30 -2.46
C TRP A 211 -1.82 1.17 -2.24
N SER A 212 -2.00 2.30 -1.54
CA SER A 212 -0.94 3.22 -1.19
C SER A 212 0.00 2.61 -0.15
N THR A 213 1.29 2.67 -0.41
CA THR A 213 2.30 2.35 0.59
C THR A 213 2.42 3.53 1.57
N PRO A 214 2.44 3.30 2.88
CA PRO A 214 2.59 4.37 3.86
C PRO A 214 4.00 4.97 3.83
N MET A 215 4.16 6.13 4.47
CA MET A 215 5.46 6.77 4.66
C MET A 215 5.58 7.37 6.06
N ILE A 216 6.81 7.64 6.48
CA ILE A 216 7.10 8.32 7.75
C ILE A 216 7.32 9.81 7.48
N TRP A 217 6.59 10.65 8.19
CA TRP A 217 6.77 12.09 8.12
C TRP A 217 7.43 12.61 9.39
N GLU A 218 8.66 13.09 9.24
CA GLU A 218 9.39 13.76 10.29
C GLU A 218 9.23 15.28 10.09
N HIS A 219 8.73 15.95 11.10
CA HIS A 219 8.49 17.39 11.09
C HIS A 219 8.73 18.00 12.49
N ASN A 220 8.57 19.31 12.62
CA ASN A 220 8.93 20.04 13.84
C ASN A 220 8.19 19.57 15.11
N GLU A 221 6.99 18.99 14.95
CA GLU A 221 6.16 18.52 16.07
C GLU A 221 6.32 17.02 16.35
N GLY A 222 7.18 16.32 15.61
CA GLY A 222 7.48 14.91 15.83
C GLY A 222 7.45 14.04 14.58
N THR A 223 7.27 12.75 14.80
CA THR A 223 7.26 11.73 13.75
C THR A 223 5.88 11.10 13.67
N GLU A 224 5.35 11.02 12.45
CA GLU A 224 4.03 10.48 12.16
C GLU A 224 4.08 9.42 11.06
N LEU A 225 3.22 8.43 11.16
CA LEU A 225 2.91 7.53 10.05
C LEU A 225 1.82 8.16 9.19
N VAL A 226 2.11 8.37 7.92
CA VAL A 226 1.16 8.95 6.98
C VAL A 226 0.65 7.87 6.03
N VAL A 227 -0.68 7.77 5.93
CA VAL A 227 -1.36 6.79 5.08
C VAL A 227 -2.39 7.48 4.22
N LEU A 228 -2.27 7.33 2.92
CA LEU A 228 -3.30 7.74 1.96
C LEU A 228 -4.21 6.55 1.68
N GLY A 229 -5.51 6.70 1.91
CA GLY A 229 -6.46 5.58 1.69
C GLY A 229 -7.91 6.05 1.68
N ASN A 230 -8.72 5.44 0.87
CA ASN A 230 -10.18 5.53 0.83
C ASN A 230 -10.76 6.94 1.08
N GLY A 231 -10.42 7.89 0.21
CA GLY A 231 -11.01 9.22 0.23
C GLY A 231 -10.31 10.23 1.15
N ARG A 232 -9.28 9.84 1.87
CA ARG A 232 -8.56 10.73 2.78
C ARG A 232 -7.09 10.36 2.94
N ILE A 233 -6.27 11.34 3.33
CA ILE A 233 -4.94 11.12 3.88
C ILE A 233 -5.02 11.30 5.40
N SER A 234 -4.31 10.47 6.15
CA SER A 234 -4.34 10.50 7.62
C SER A 234 -2.95 10.39 8.21
N GLY A 235 -2.69 11.14 9.27
CA GLY A 235 -1.49 11.05 10.09
C GLY A 235 -1.78 10.34 11.43
N TYR A 236 -0.88 9.44 11.81
CA TYR A 236 -0.97 8.65 13.04
C TYR A 236 0.28 8.86 13.89
N ASP A 237 0.08 9.02 15.17
CA ASP A 237 1.17 9.05 16.14
C ASP A 237 1.89 7.69 16.17
N MET A 238 3.20 7.70 16.03
CA MET A 238 4.00 6.47 15.95
C MET A 238 4.09 5.69 17.27
N LYS A 239 3.86 6.34 18.40
CA LYS A 239 3.97 5.72 19.73
C LYS A 239 2.65 5.11 20.18
N THR A 240 1.56 5.85 19.95
CA THR A 240 0.24 5.50 20.46
C THR A 240 -0.67 4.86 19.42
N GLY A 241 -0.35 4.99 18.13
CA GLY A 241 -1.22 4.60 17.03
C GLY A 241 -2.45 5.48 16.88
N THR A 242 -2.58 6.57 17.64
CA THR A 242 -3.73 7.45 17.57
C THR A 242 -3.71 8.26 16.29
N GLN A 243 -4.85 8.31 15.58
CA GLN A 243 -5.01 9.22 14.45
C GLN A 243 -5.01 10.66 14.94
N LYS A 244 -4.00 11.44 14.55
CA LYS A 244 -3.83 12.85 14.95
C LYS A 244 -4.66 13.79 14.08
N TRP A 245 -4.66 13.52 12.79
CA TRP A 245 -5.36 14.36 11.80
C TRP A 245 -5.77 13.54 10.58
N PHE A 246 -6.68 14.09 9.78
CA PHE A 246 -6.95 13.62 8.41
C PHE A 246 -7.40 14.78 7.52
N VAL A 247 -7.17 14.64 6.23
CA VAL A 247 -7.65 15.54 5.19
C VAL A 247 -8.49 14.75 4.20
N PRO A 248 -9.78 15.04 4.06
CA PRO A 248 -10.66 14.37 3.09
C PRO A 248 -10.50 14.98 1.68
N GLY A 249 -11.20 14.42 0.70
CA GLY A 249 -11.28 14.96 -0.67
C GLY A 249 -10.44 14.20 -1.68
N PHE A 250 -9.83 13.09 -1.28
CA PHE A 250 -9.11 12.18 -2.19
C PHE A 250 -10.08 11.17 -2.83
N SER A 251 -9.63 10.50 -3.90
CA SER A 251 -10.39 9.41 -4.49
C SER A 251 -10.53 8.23 -3.54
N ARG A 252 -11.55 7.41 -3.74
CA ARG A 252 -11.72 6.16 -3.00
C ARG A 252 -10.55 5.20 -3.27
N GLU A 253 -10.13 5.12 -4.50
CA GLU A 253 -9.12 4.18 -4.97
C GLU A 253 -7.76 4.89 -5.01
N THR A 254 -7.03 4.83 -3.91
CA THR A 254 -5.73 5.49 -3.76
C THR A 254 -4.58 4.53 -4.02
N ILE A 255 -3.64 4.95 -4.86
CA ILE A 255 -2.50 4.14 -5.29
C ILE A 255 -1.18 4.86 -4.98
N SER A 256 -1.18 6.20 -5.09
CA SER A 256 0.04 7.00 -4.92
C SER A 256 0.53 6.98 -3.47
N THR A 257 1.84 6.98 -3.30
CA THR A 257 2.49 7.17 -2.01
C THR A 257 2.62 8.66 -1.73
N PRO A 258 2.23 9.16 -0.55
CA PRO A 258 2.54 10.53 -0.15
C PRO A 258 4.06 10.76 -0.10
N VAL A 259 4.49 11.98 -0.33
CA VAL A 259 5.91 12.36 -0.31
C VAL A 259 6.09 13.57 0.59
N ALA A 260 7.07 13.49 1.50
CA ALA A 260 7.42 14.60 2.37
C ALA A 260 8.50 15.48 1.72
N GLY A 261 8.27 16.80 1.75
CA GLY A 261 9.28 17.82 1.62
C GLY A 261 9.64 18.41 2.99
N LYS A 262 10.36 19.52 3.00
CA LYS A 262 10.68 20.22 4.25
C LYS A 262 9.40 20.83 4.84
N ASN A 263 8.89 20.22 5.91
CA ASN A 263 7.64 20.61 6.60
C ASN A 263 6.39 20.68 5.71
N ILE A 264 6.42 20.05 4.54
CA ILE A 264 5.31 20.00 3.60
C ILE A 264 5.08 18.54 3.20
N LEU A 265 3.82 18.12 3.19
CA LEU A 265 3.40 16.81 2.74
C LEU A 265 2.67 16.95 1.40
N TYR A 266 3.10 16.21 0.41
CA TYR A 266 2.48 16.15 -0.91
C TYR A 266 1.72 14.84 -1.05
N ALA A 267 0.46 14.93 -1.42
CA ALA A 267 -0.37 13.77 -1.72
C ALA A 267 -1.23 14.04 -2.95
N SER A 268 -1.46 13.01 -3.75
CA SER A 268 -2.30 13.10 -4.93
C SER A 268 -3.14 11.85 -5.09
N SER A 269 -4.28 12.00 -5.70
CA SER A 269 -5.10 10.89 -6.18
C SER A 269 -5.75 11.27 -7.50
N SER A 270 -6.02 10.27 -8.33
CA SER A 270 -6.78 10.47 -9.56
C SER A 270 -8.22 10.01 -9.34
N LYS A 271 -9.18 10.79 -9.79
CA LYS A 271 -10.56 10.34 -9.96
C LYS A 271 -10.68 9.65 -11.32
N LEU A 272 -11.39 8.56 -11.37
CA LEU A 272 -11.84 8.01 -12.65
C LEU A 272 -12.76 9.07 -13.29
N GLY A 273 -12.33 9.63 -14.41
CA GLY A 273 -13.08 10.67 -15.09
C GLY A 273 -12.45 12.06 -15.06
N GLY A 274 -11.25 12.20 -14.54
CA GLY A 274 -10.39 13.41 -14.64
C GLY A 274 -11.10 14.75 -14.35
N GLY A 275 -10.51 15.59 -13.60
CA GLY A 275 -11.01 16.91 -13.23
C GLY A 275 -11.20 17.03 -11.72
N ALA A 276 -10.63 18.10 -11.19
CA ALA A 276 -10.76 18.44 -9.79
C ALA A 276 -12.22 18.60 -9.42
N ASP A 277 -12.65 17.89 -8.40
CA ASP A 277 -13.88 18.14 -7.61
C ASP A 277 -15.14 18.55 -8.37
N ILE A 278 -15.34 18.12 -9.60
CA ILE A 278 -16.65 18.24 -10.22
C ILE A 278 -17.55 17.26 -9.47
N ARG A 279 -18.22 17.76 -8.46
CA ARG A 279 -19.39 17.08 -7.91
C ARG A 279 -20.34 16.91 -9.06
N VAL A 280 -20.79 15.69 -9.31
CA VAL A 280 -21.89 15.49 -10.25
C VAL A 280 -23.04 16.36 -9.74
N ASP A 281 -23.49 17.30 -10.57
CA ASP A 281 -24.69 18.06 -10.25
C ASP A 281 -25.82 17.05 -10.03
N PRO A 282 -26.46 17.01 -8.87
CA PRO A 282 -27.53 16.06 -8.60
C PRO A 282 -28.80 16.36 -9.41
N LEU A 283 -29.01 17.58 -9.89
CA LEU A 283 -30.23 17.96 -10.58
C LEU A 283 -30.48 17.18 -11.88
N PRO A 284 -29.52 17.11 -12.84
CA PRO A 284 -29.73 16.31 -14.04
C PRO A 284 -29.91 14.81 -13.74
N PHE A 285 -29.31 14.35 -12.67
CA PHE A 285 -29.48 12.97 -12.21
C PHE A 285 -30.89 12.73 -11.68
N TRP A 286 -31.38 13.62 -10.82
CA TRP A 286 -32.73 13.54 -10.26
C TRP A 286 -33.78 13.59 -11.37
N GLU A 287 -33.65 14.54 -12.29
CA GLU A 287 -34.54 14.67 -13.44
C GLU A 287 -34.53 13.36 -14.28
N ALA A 288 -33.37 12.79 -14.52
CA ALA A 288 -33.26 11.56 -15.32
C ALA A 288 -33.84 10.33 -14.60
N VAL A 289 -33.73 10.24 -13.28
CA VAL A 289 -34.25 9.11 -12.51
C VAL A 289 -35.74 9.29 -12.17
N ASN A 290 -36.22 10.51 -12.09
CA ASN A 290 -37.59 10.82 -11.72
C ASN A 290 -38.66 10.32 -12.74
N ARG A 291 -38.24 10.01 -13.96
CA ARG A 291 -39.07 9.30 -14.97
C ARG A 291 -39.63 7.96 -14.47
N PHE A 292 -39.04 7.40 -13.42
CA PHE A 292 -39.52 6.16 -12.79
C PHE A 292 -40.53 6.41 -11.67
N ASP A 293 -40.69 7.65 -11.22
CA ASP A 293 -41.73 8.02 -10.28
C ASP A 293 -43.10 8.04 -11.03
N GLN A 294 -43.81 6.91 -10.98
CA GLN A 294 -45.05 6.72 -11.73
C GLN A 294 -46.27 7.31 -11.02
N ASN A 295 -46.19 7.46 -9.71
CA ASN A 295 -47.30 7.93 -8.91
C ASN A 295 -47.20 9.44 -8.54
N GLY A 296 -46.03 10.06 -8.82
CA GLY A 296 -45.81 11.50 -8.58
C GLY A 296 -45.62 11.86 -7.11
N ASP A 297 -45.22 10.91 -6.26
CA ASP A 297 -45.05 11.14 -4.82
C ASP A 297 -43.63 11.59 -4.41
N GLU A 298 -42.79 11.90 -5.41
CA GLU A 298 -41.39 12.30 -5.26
C GLU A 298 -40.51 11.23 -4.62
N LYS A 299 -40.93 9.98 -4.65
CA LYS A 299 -40.17 8.81 -4.22
C LYS A 299 -40.16 7.79 -5.31
N ILE A 300 -39.05 7.07 -5.43
CA ILE A 300 -38.92 5.98 -6.41
C ILE A 300 -38.87 4.66 -5.64
N GLU A 301 -39.98 3.97 -5.62
CA GLU A 301 -40.05 2.63 -5.06
C GLU A 301 -39.48 1.60 -6.01
N ARG A 302 -39.01 0.46 -5.47
CA ARG A 302 -38.41 -0.61 -6.27
C ARG A 302 -39.37 -1.13 -7.38
N LYS A 303 -40.68 -1.15 -7.12
CA LYS A 303 -41.71 -1.58 -8.09
C LYS A 303 -41.83 -0.63 -9.30
N GLU A 304 -41.45 0.65 -9.12
CA GLU A 304 -41.51 1.68 -10.14
C GLU A 304 -40.28 1.66 -11.05
N MET A 305 -39.19 1.02 -10.63
CA MET A 305 -37.97 0.86 -11.43
C MET A 305 -38.20 -0.20 -12.53
N THR A 306 -38.96 0.17 -13.56
CA THR A 306 -39.32 -0.70 -14.69
C THR A 306 -38.21 -0.91 -15.69
N GLY A 307 -37.04 -0.32 -15.50
CA GLY A 307 -35.87 -0.41 -16.36
C GLY A 307 -34.55 -0.23 -15.63
N HIS A 308 -33.46 -0.47 -16.33
CA HIS A 308 -32.12 -0.20 -15.79
C HIS A 308 -31.82 1.29 -15.82
N PHE A 309 -31.31 1.80 -14.72
CA PHE A 309 -30.72 3.12 -14.62
C PHE A 309 -29.36 3.01 -13.93
N THR A 310 -28.34 3.63 -14.51
CA THR A 310 -27.00 3.60 -13.93
C THR A 310 -26.66 4.99 -13.41
N PHE A 311 -26.41 5.07 -12.10
CA PHE A 311 -25.84 6.28 -11.50
C PHE A 311 -24.37 6.40 -11.94
N PRO A 312 -24.00 7.39 -12.74
CA PRO A 312 -22.66 7.54 -13.22
C PRO A 312 -21.73 7.97 -12.07
N ILE A 313 -20.62 7.25 -11.90
CA ILE A 313 -19.54 7.68 -11.00
C ILE A 313 -18.51 8.55 -11.73
N ARG A 314 -18.70 8.73 -13.04
CA ARG A 314 -17.94 9.64 -13.89
C ARG A 314 -18.80 10.79 -14.32
N PRO A 315 -18.45 12.04 -13.99
CA PRO A 315 -19.28 13.21 -14.32
C PRO A 315 -19.43 13.44 -15.84
N GLU A 316 -18.48 12.95 -16.64
CA GLU A 316 -18.54 13.06 -18.09
C GLU A 316 -19.51 12.11 -18.78
N LEU A 317 -20.04 11.12 -18.04
CA LEU A 317 -21.02 10.19 -18.59
C LEU A 317 -22.44 10.70 -18.33
N PRO A 318 -23.33 10.71 -19.32
CA PRO A 318 -24.71 11.14 -19.12
C PRO A 318 -25.45 10.21 -18.15
N PRO A 319 -26.42 10.73 -17.40
CA PRO A 319 -27.28 9.91 -16.55
C PRO A 319 -27.89 8.74 -17.31
N GLY A 320 -27.87 7.55 -16.70
CA GLY A 320 -28.38 6.34 -17.33
C GLY A 320 -27.40 5.62 -18.27
N HIS A 321 -26.17 6.15 -18.45
CA HIS A 321 -25.16 5.49 -19.25
C HIS A 321 -24.80 4.10 -18.67
N PRO A 322 -24.75 3.02 -19.47
CA PRO A 322 -24.50 1.66 -18.97
C PRO A 322 -23.06 1.38 -18.54
N GLY A 323 -22.19 2.39 -18.57
CA GLY A 323 -20.78 2.28 -18.22
C GLY A 323 -20.51 2.18 -16.71
N PHE A 324 -19.46 2.85 -16.27
CA PHE A 324 -19.07 2.84 -14.85
C PHE A 324 -20.09 3.56 -13.97
N GLY A 325 -20.80 2.83 -13.14
CA GLY A 325 -21.81 3.37 -12.24
C GLY A 325 -22.44 2.31 -11.35
N ILE A 326 -23.41 2.75 -10.57
CA ILE A 326 -24.22 1.87 -9.73
C ILE A 326 -25.52 1.61 -10.47
N PRO A 327 -25.80 0.40 -10.95
CA PRO A 327 -27.05 0.07 -11.62
C PRO A 327 -28.22 0.11 -10.62
N LEU A 328 -29.35 0.67 -11.07
CA LEU A 328 -30.62 0.63 -10.35
C LEU A 328 -31.68 -0.05 -11.24
N PRO A 329 -32.53 -0.95 -10.75
CA PRO A 329 -32.42 -1.58 -9.44
C PRO A 329 -31.09 -2.34 -9.29
N LYS A 330 -30.60 -2.44 -8.07
CA LYS A 330 -29.31 -3.11 -7.80
C LYS A 330 -29.34 -4.54 -8.31
N ASP A 331 -28.50 -4.85 -9.31
CA ASP A 331 -28.42 -6.20 -9.87
C ASP A 331 -27.81 -7.16 -8.82
N GLU A 332 -28.60 -8.10 -8.33
CA GLU A 332 -28.17 -9.07 -7.33
C GLU A 332 -27.07 -10.01 -7.83
N ARG A 333 -26.94 -10.17 -9.16
CA ARG A 333 -25.89 -11.00 -9.78
C ARG A 333 -24.47 -10.42 -9.65
N ARG A 334 -24.31 -9.15 -9.27
CA ARG A 334 -23.01 -8.50 -9.01
C ARG A 334 -22.58 -8.54 -7.55
N ARG A 335 -23.22 -9.36 -6.72
CA ARG A 335 -22.85 -9.57 -5.30
C ARG A 335 -21.80 -10.67 -5.07
N GLN A 336 -21.22 -11.22 -6.14
CA GLN A 336 -20.15 -12.23 -6.03
C GLN A 336 -18.75 -11.59 -6.09
#